data_281bdc658688a06dbaaeaf3569bbb2b7
#
_entry.id   281bdc658688a06dbaaeaf3569bbb2b7
#
_cell.length_a   1.000
_cell.length_b   1.000
_cell.length_c   1.000
_cell.angle_alpha   90.00
_cell.angle_beta   90.00
_cell.angle_gamma   90.00
#
_symmetry.space_group_name_H-M   'P 1'
#
loop_
_entity.id
_entity.type
_entity.pdbx_description
1 polymer ?
#
loop_
_entity_poly.entity_id
_entity_poly.type
_entity_poly.pdbx_seq_one_letter_code
_entity_poly.pdbx_strand_id
1 'polypeptide(L)'
;MSNKVIARQTFQKQAKRLARRYKSFPNDLQKLVDELKENASLGTPLGGSVYKIRLAISSKNKGKSGGARVISYVYLQTDTVYLLSIYDKTDTENIADKELKHLVKEVEEDFK
;
A
#
# COMPACT_ATOMS: atom_id res chain seq x y z
N MET A 1 8.87 -7.64 17.66
CA MET A 1 9.85 -7.56 16.55
C MET A 1 9.22 -6.83 15.38
N SER A 2 10.03 -6.11 14.62
CA SER A 2 9.47 -5.37 13.50
C SER A 2 9.28 -6.23 12.26
N ASN A 3 8.22 -5.93 11.49
CA ASN A 3 7.97 -6.56 10.20
C ASN A 3 8.86 -5.92 9.15
N LYS A 4 9.17 -6.67 8.10
CA LYS A 4 9.80 -6.12 6.90
C LYS A 4 8.71 -5.52 6.02
N VAL A 5 8.99 -4.38 5.40
CA VAL A 5 8.05 -3.75 4.47
C VAL A 5 8.78 -3.61 3.13
N ILE A 6 8.25 -4.29 2.12
CA ILE A 6 8.88 -4.35 0.79
C ILE A 6 7.91 -3.78 -0.25
N ALA A 7 8.34 -2.74 -0.96
CA ALA A 7 7.56 -2.16 -2.05
C ALA A 7 7.83 -2.92 -3.34
N ARG A 8 6.77 -3.45 -3.95
CA ARG A 8 6.84 -4.13 -5.25
C ARG A 8 7.01 -3.11 -6.36
N GLN A 9 7.42 -3.57 -7.53
CA GLN A 9 7.76 -2.68 -8.65
C GLN A 9 6.60 -1.77 -9.07
N THR A 10 5.41 -2.31 -9.18
CA THR A 10 4.22 -1.51 -9.52
C THR A 10 3.99 -0.40 -8.50
N PHE A 11 4.09 -0.75 -7.21
CA PHE A 11 3.95 0.22 -6.13
C PHE A 11 5.00 1.33 -6.26
N GLN A 12 6.25 0.95 -6.49
CA GLN A 12 7.35 1.93 -6.59
C GLN A 12 7.10 2.97 -7.69
N LYS A 13 6.62 2.51 -8.85
CA LYS A 13 6.31 3.41 -9.97
C LYS A 13 5.19 4.36 -9.63
N GLN A 14 4.13 3.85 -9.00
CA GLN A 14 2.99 4.65 -8.60
C GLN A 14 3.37 5.65 -7.50
N ALA A 15 4.18 5.22 -6.54
CA ALA A 15 4.65 6.08 -5.45
C ALA A 15 5.49 7.26 -5.96
N LYS A 16 6.35 7.02 -6.94
CA LYS A 16 7.13 8.10 -7.57
C LYS A 16 6.23 9.16 -8.19
N ARG A 17 5.16 8.73 -8.84
CA ARG A 17 4.21 9.64 -9.46
C ARG A 17 3.51 10.50 -8.41
N LEU A 18 3.10 9.89 -7.30
CA LEU A 18 2.47 10.62 -6.21
C LEU A 18 3.43 11.57 -5.50
N ALA A 19 4.70 11.19 -5.38
CA ALA A 19 5.72 12.06 -4.78
C ALA A 19 5.95 13.33 -5.60
N ARG A 20 5.83 13.25 -6.92
CA ARG A 20 5.92 14.43 -7.80
C ARG A 20 4.69 15.32 -7.67
N ARG A 21 3.54 14.72 -7.41
CA ARG A 21 2.26 15.43 -7.35
C ARG A 21 2.01 16.08 -5.99
N TYR A 22 2.44 15.43 -4.92
CA TYR A 22 2.18 15.88 -3.54
C TYR A 22 3.48 15.98 -2.76
N LYS A 23 3.79 17.20 -2.32
CA LYS A 23 5.03 17.48 -1.60
C LYS A 23 5.20 16.69 -0.31
N SER A 24 4.11 16.46 0.41
CA SER A 24 4.15 15.73 1.69
C SER A 24 4.20 14.22 1.54
N PHE A 25 3.97 13.70 0.33
CA PHE A 25 3.78 12.25 0.15
C PHE A 25 4.92 11.39 0.69
N PRO A 26 6.21 11.73 0.47
CA PRO A 26 7.29 10.90 1.01
C PRO A 26 7.22 10.75 2.52
N ASN A 27 6.91 11.82 3.24
CA ASN A 27 6.77 11.78 4.70
C ASN A 27 5.53 10.99 5.12
N ASP A 28 4.42 11.18 4.41
CA ASP A 28 3.17 10.47 4.68
C ASP A 28 3.37 8.96 4.50
N LEU A 29 4.06 8.56 3.44
CA LEU A 29 4.36 7.16 3.18
C LEU A 29 5.30 6.58 4.24
N GLN A 30 6.30 7.34 4.67
CA GLN A 30 7.23 6.86 5.69
C GLN A 30 6.51 6.57 7.01
N LYS A 31 5.55 7.41 7.39
CA LYS A 31 4.73 7.17 8.58
C LYS A 31 3.95 5.86 8.47
N LEU A 32 3.39 5.58 7.29
CA LEU A 32 2.68 4.32 7.07
C LEU A 32 3.62 3.14 7.18
N VAL A 33 4.81 3.24 6.57
CA VAL A 33 5.81 2.16 6.64
C VAL A 33 6.18 1.88 8.10
N ASP A 34 6.38 2.92 8.90
CA ASP A 34 6.70 2.77 10.32
C ASP A 34 5.57 2.06 11.09
N GLU A 35 4.31 2.43 10.79
CA GLU A 35 3.16 1.76 11.40
C GLU A 35 3.08 0.28 11.00
N LEU A 36 3.35 -0.03 9.74
CA LEU A 36 3.33 -1.42 9.26
C LEU A 36 4.42 -2.28 9.88
N LYS A 37 5.56 -1.68 10.23
CA LYS A 37 6.61 -2.40 10.95
C LYS A 37 6.13 -2.90 12.31
N GLU A 38 5.23 -2.17 12.95
CA GLU A 38 4.66 -2.54 14.25
C GLU A 38 3.37 -3.34 14.13
N ASN A 39 2.60 -3.14 13.07
CA ASN A 39 1.32 -3.81 12.85
C ASN A 39 1.14 -4.14 11.37
N ALA A 40 1.40 -5.41 11.03
CA ALA A 40 1.34 -5.87 9.65
C ALA A 40 -0.07 -5.85 9.06
N SER A 41 -1.10 -5.92 9.89
CA SER A 41 -2.50 -6.11 9.47
C SER A 41 -3.31 -4.82 9.48
N LEU A 42 -2.66 -3.68 9.24
CA LEU A 42 -3.37 -2.40 9.13
C LEU A 42 -4.34 -2.40 7.95
N GLY A 43 -5.47 -1.73 8.15
CA GLY A 43 -6.44 -1.51 7.10
C GLY A 43 -7.59 -2.48 7.11
N THR A 44 -8.32 -2.50 6.00
CA THR A 44 -9.50 -3.35 5.83
C THR A 44 -9.10 -4.64 5.11
N PRO A 45 -9.36 -5.82 5.69
CA PRO A 45 -9.03 -7.07 5.01
C PRO A 45 -9.91 -7.26 3.77
N LEU A 46 -9.26 -7.65 2.67
CA LEU A 46 -9.93 -7.95 1.40
C LEU A 46 -10.01 -9.46 1.14
N GLY A 47 -9.49 -10.27 2.07
CA GLY A 47 -9.38 -11.71 1.93
C GLY A 47 -7.99 -12.12 1.46
N GLY A 48 -7.61 -13.38 1.74
CA GLY A 48 -6.35 -13.95 1.28
C GLY A 48 -5.09 -13.20 1.68
N SER A 49 -5.05 -12.63 2.87
CA SER A 49 -3.90 -11.87 3.39
C SER A 49 -3.71 -10.49 2.75
N VAL A 50 -4.68 -10.03 1.99
CA VAL A 50 -4.65 -8.73 1.31
C VAL A 50 -5.42 -7.69 2.12
N TYR A 51 -4.85 -6.49 2.24
CA TYR A 51 -5.45 -5.40 2.99
C TYR A 51 -5.49 -4.12 2.15
N LYS A 52 -6.50 -3.31 2.39
CA LYS A 52 -6.62 -1.96 1.81
C LYS A 52 -6.45 -0.95 2.93
N ILE A 53 -5.46 -0.08 2.80
CA ILE A 53 -5.08 0.89 3.83
C ILE A 53 -5.37 2.30 3.32
N ARG A 54 -6.01 3.10 4.15
CA ARG A 54 -6.21 4.52 3.86
C ARG A 54 -4.97 5.30 4.29
N LEU A 55 -4.43 6.12 3.40
CA LEU A 55 -3.26 6.95 3.66
C LEU A 55 -3.62 8.41 3.47
N ALA A 56 -3.54 9.20 4.54
CA ALA A 56 -3.72 10.64 4.42
C ALA A 56 -2.53 11.25 3.69
N ILE A 57 -2.81 12.16 2.75
CA ILE A 57 -1.78 12.95 2.11
C ILE A 57 -1.90 14.36 2.65
N SER A 58 -0.95 14.74 3.52
CA SER A 58 -1.03 16.00 4.28
C SER A 58 -1.18 17.23 3.38
N SER A 59 -0.49 17.24 2.24
CA SER A 59 -0.56 18.34 1.26
C SER A 59 -1.96 18.51 0.66
N LYS A 60 -2.79 17.47 0.65
CA LYS A 60 -4.16 17.55 0.12
C LYS A 60 -5.13 18.17 1.11
N ASN A 61 -4.80 18.12 2.40
CA ASN A 61 -5.64 18.68 3.45
C ASN A 61 -7.04 18.06 3.54
N LYS A 62 -7.19 16.80 3.15
CA LYS A 62 -8.49 16.11 3.10
C LYS A 62 -8.59 14.91 4.05
N GLY A 63 -7.57 14.69 4.87
CA GLY A 63 -7.52 13.54 5.76
C GLY A 63 -7.44 12.21 5.03
N LYS A 64 -7.67 11.12 5.73
CA LYS A 64 -7.55 9.76 5.19
C LYS A 64 -8.58 9.45 4.11
N SER A 65 -9.78 9.99 4.23
CA SER A 65 -10.84 9.72 3.25
C SER A 65 -10.56 10.29 1.87
N GLY A 66 -9.83 11.38 1.80
CA GLY A 66 -9.48 12.05 0.54
C GLY A 66 -8.05 11.81 0.05
N GLY A 67 -7.29 10.96 0.76
CA GLY A 67 -5.88 10.71 0.42
C GLY A 67 -5.69 9.64 -0.63
N ALA A 68 -4.83 8.69 -0.32
CA ALA A 68 -4.53 7.55 -1.20
C ALA A 68 -5.01 6.24 -0.56
N ARG A 69 -5.01 5.19 -1.37
CA ARG A 69 -5.27 3.83 -0.91
C ARG A 69 -4.07 2.97 -1.24
N VAL A 70 -3.63 2.19 -0.26
CA VAL A 70 -2.51 1.28 -0.40
C VAL A 70 -3.04 -0.14 -0.31
N ILE A 71 -2.62 -1.00 -1.24
CA ILE A 71 -2.94 -2.42 -1.21
C ILE A 71 -1.69 -3.15 -0.70
N SER A 72 -1.85 -3.88 0.38
CA SER A 72 -0.76 -4.65 0.98
C SER A 72 -1.07 -6.15 0.98
N TYR A 73 0.00 -6.95 1.00
CA TYR A 73 -0.08 -8.40 1.14
C TYR A 73 0.80 -8.80 2.32
N VAL A 74 0.22 -9.49 3.30
CA VAL A 74 0.94 -9.90 4.52
C VAL A 74 1.37 -11.35 4.39
N TYR A 75 2.67 -11.60 4.45
CA TYR A 75 3.23 -12.95 4.43
C TYR A 75 3.80 -13.26 5.81
N LEU A 76 2.98 -13.91 6.62
CA LEU A 76 3.28 -14.14 8.05
C LEU A 76 4.48 -15.05 8.28
N GLN A 77 4.75 -15.98 7.37
CA GLN A 77 5.87 -16.91 7.53
C GLN A 77 7.22 -16.22 7.64
N THR A 78 7.35 -15.04 7.04
CA THR A 78 8.59 -14.28 7.04
C THR A 78 8.43 -12.89 7.66
N ASP A 79 7.30 -12.62 8.32
CA ASP A 79 6.99 -11.31 8.91
C ASP A 79 7.19 -10.17 7.92
N THR A 80 6.68 -10.35 6.69
CA THR A 80 6.88 -9.40 5.61
C THR A 80 5.54 -8.84 5.13
N VAL A 81 5.52 -7.52 4.92
CA VAL A 81 4.39 -6.82 4.30
C VAL A 81 4.86 -6.35 2.93
N TYR A 82 4.18 -6.80 1.88
CA TYR A 82 4.45 -6.35 0.52
C TYR A 82 3.48 -5.25 0.16
N LEU A 83 4.01 -4.13 -0.33
CA LEU A 83 3.18 -3.04 -0.84
C LEU A 83 2.98 -3.30 -2.33
N LEU A 84 1.74 -3.62 -2.72
CA LEU A 84 1.42 -4.07 -4.07
C LEU A 84 1.02 -2.92 -4.99
N SER A 85 0.23 -1.99 -4.49
CA SER A 85 -0.31 -0.90 -5.28
C SER A 85 -0.65 0.29 -4.40
N ILE A 86 -0.58 1.48 -4.98
CA ILE A 86 -1.07 2.70 -4.34
C ILE A 86 -1.74 3.55 -5.41
N TYR A 87 -2.89 4.11 -5.09
CA TYR A 87 -3.59 4.99 -6.01
C TYR A 87 -4.20 6.17 -5.26
N ASP A 88 -4.27 7.30 -5.95
CA ASP A 88 -4.91 8.51 -5.46
C ASP A 88 -6.42 8.31 -5.55
N LYS A 89 -7.13 8.48 -4.46
CA LYS A 89 -8.58 8.32 -4.44
C LYS A 89 -9.28 9.29 -5.39
N THR A 90 -8.68 10.43 -5.67
CA THR A 90 -9.22 11.40 -6.63
C THR A 90 -9.27 10.83 -8.04
N ASP A 91 -8.27 10.02 -8.42
CA ASP A 91 -8.17 9.45 -9.76
C ASP A 91 -8.95 8.15 -9.91
N THR A 92 -8.99 7.35 -8.84
CA THR A 92 -9.58 5.99 -8.87
C THR A 92 -10.23 5.72 -7.53
N GLU A 93 -11.49 5.33 -7.54
CA GLU A 93 -12.20 5.03 -6.31
C GLU A 93 -11.77 3.70 -5.71
N ASN A 94 -11.60 2.69 -6.54
CA ASN A 94 -11.17 1.35 -6.11
C ASN A 94 -10.26 0.74 -7.18
N ILE A 95 -9.35 -0.13 -6.75
CA ILE A 95 -8.57 -0.93 -7.67
C ILE A 95 -9.47 -1.95 -8.36
N ALA A 96 -9.29 -2.16 -9.67
CA ALA A 96 -10.07 -3.16 -10.40
C ALA A 96 -9.73 -4.57 -9.91
N ASP A 97 -10.74 -5.44 -9.77
CA ASP A 97 -10.54 -6.81 -9.28
C ASP A 97 -9.52 -7.58 -10.10
N LYS A 98 -9.54 -7.41 -11.41
CA LYS A 98 -8.60 -8.07 -12.31
C LYS A 98 -7.17 -7.65 -12.03
N GLU A 99 -6.94 -6.36 -11.82
CA GLU A 99 -5.63 -5.82 -11.49
C GLU A 99 -5.16 -6.33 -10.14
N LEU A 100 -6.04 -6.32 -9.14
CA LEU A 100 -5.73 -6.83 -7.81
C LEU A 100 -5.31 -8.30 -7.86
N LYS A 101 -6.06 -9.13 -8.55
CA LYS A 101 -5.75 -10.57 -8.70
C LYS A 101 -4.40 -10.77 -9.36
N HIS A 102 -4.08 -9.97 -10.37
CA HIS A 102 -2.80 -10.04 -11.07
C HIS A 102 -1.64 -9.73 -10.12
N LEU A 103 -1.77 -8.65 -9.33
CA LEU A 103 -0.73 -8.24 -8.39
C LEU A 103 -0.51 -9.28 -7.29
N VAL A 104 -1.59 -9.87 -6.79
CA VAL A 104 -1.51 -10.94 -5.78
C VAL A 104 -0.81 -12.16 -6.35
N LYS A 105 -1.18 -12.54 -7.57
CA LYS A 105 -0.57 -13.69 -8.24
C LYS A 105 0.93 -13.49 -8.43
N GLU A 106 1.34 -12.30 -8.84
CA GLU A 106 2.76 -11.99 -9.03
C GLU A 106 3.57 -12.16 -7.75
N VAL A 107 3.06 -11.63 -6.63
CA VAL A 107 3.79 -11.74 -5.36
C VAL A 107 3.82 -13.18 -4.87
N GLU A 108 2.73 -13.93 -5.03
CA GLU A 108 2.67 -15.33 -4.60
C GLU A 108 3.61 -16.23 -5.39
N GLU A 109 3.82 -15.94 -6.66
CA GLU A 109 4.79 -16.67 -7.48
C GLU A 109 6.21 -16.55 -6.96
N ASP A 110 6.54 -15.44 -6.33
CA ASP A 110 7.88 -15.22 -5.77
C ASP A 110 8.14 -16.04 -4.49
N PHE A 111 7.10 -16.67 -3.94
CA PHE A 111 7.24 -17.53 -2.75
C PHE A 111 7.53 -19.00 -3.11
N LYS A 112 7.49 -19.33 -4.37
CA LYS A 112 7.69 -20.71 -4.84
C LYS A 112 9.16 -21.03 -5.06
#